data_6ec9845085997d2e66497e801a3ea3ee
#
_entry.id   6ec9845085997d2e66497e801a3ea3ee
#
_cell.length_a   1.000
_cell.length_b   1.000
_cell.length_c   1.000
_cell.angle_alpha   90.00
_cell.angle_beta   90.00
_cell.angle_gamma   90.00
#
_symmetry.space_group_name_H-M   'P 1'
#
loop_
_entity.id
_entity.type
_entity.pdbx_description
1 polymer ?
#
loop_
_entity_poly.entity_id
_entity_poly.type
_entity_poly.pdbx_seq_one_letter_code
_entity_poly.pdbx_strand_id
1 'polypeptide(L)' 'MKKILKLKAVLYEDHQISCYAAFRGANAAETGAALCTLVSNVAEHIFPDTEAQKQFIYDISRALREVQDEKGDVEA' A
#
# COMPACT_ATOMS: atom_id res chain seq x y z
N MET A 1 -11.15 0.10 23.12
CA MET A 1 -9.78 -0.37 22.94
C MET A 1 -9.21 0.14 21.62
N LYS A 2 -7.98 0.60 21.62
CA LYS A 2 -7.35 1.17 20.45
C LYS A 2 -6.80 0.08 19.54
N LYS A 3 -7.14 0.13 18.27
CA LYS A 3 -6.58 -0.78 17.26
C LYS A 3 -5.42 -0.04 16.57
N ILE A 4 -4.35 -0.75 16.29
CA ILE A 4 -3.15 -0.15 15.74
C ILE A 4 -2.75 -0.87 14.46
N LEU A 5 -2.47 -0.09 13.41
CA LEU A 5 -1.83 -0.55 12.20
C LEU A 5 -0.67 0.39 11.92
N LYS A 6 0.54 -0.15 11.95
CA LYS A 6 1.75 0.61 11.64
C LYS A 6 2.44 -0.03 10.45
N LEU A 7 2.74 0.79 9.45
CA LEU A 7 3.42 0.36 8.24
C LEU A 7 4.66 1.21 8.04
N LYS A 8 5.77 0.55 7.70
CA LYS A 8 7.03 1.23 7.45
C LYS A 8 7.72 0.58 6.26
N ALA A 9 8.18 1.40 5.33
CA ALA A 9 9.03 0.95 4.23
C ALA A 9 10.30 1.78 4.24
N VAL A 10 11.44 1.11 4.07
CA VAL A 10 12.73 1.77 3.97
C VAL A 10 13.30 1.46 2.60
N LEU A 11 13.62 2.52 1.86
CA LEU A 11 14.23 2.40 0.54
C LEU A 11 15.72 2.65 0.67
N TYR A 12 16.52 1.68 0.24
CA TYR A 12 17.97 1.77 0.27
C TYR A 12 18.52 2.23 -1.08
N GLU A 13 19.75 2.73 -1.08
CA GLU A 13 20.40 3.26 -2.27
C GLU A 13 20.57 2.22 -3.38
N ASP A 14 20.68 0.95 -3.02
CA ASP A 14 20.80 -0.16 -3.97
C ASP A 14 19.44 -0.65 -4.51
N HIS A 15 18.40 0.15 -4.34
CA HIS A 15 17.01 -0.13 -4.75
C HIS A 15 16.32 -1.25 -3.99
N GLN A 16 16.91 -1.73 -2.91
CA GLN A 16 16.22 -2.68 -2.04
C GLN A 16 15.21 -1.96 -1.17
N ILE A 17 14.12 -2.65 -0.86
CA ILE A 17 13.06 -2.12 -0.02
C ILE A 17 12.82 -3.08 1.14
N SER A 18 12.92 -2.54 2.35
CA SER A 18 12.58 -3.28 3.56
C SER A 18 11.22 -2.81 4.07
N CYS A 19 10.34 -3.74 4.35
CA CYS A 19 8.98 -3.42 4.82
C CYS A 19 8.74 -4.00 6.20
N TYR A 20 8.05 -3.23 7.01
CA TYR A 20 7.65 -3.63 8.34
C TYR A 20 6.17 -3.32 8.53
N ALA A 21 5.42 -4.26 9.07
CA ALA A 21 4.02 -4.06 9.38
C ALA A 21 3.73 -4.61 10.77
N ALA A 22 3.02 -3.82 11.57
CA ALA A 22 2.56 -4.22 12.89
C ALA A 22 1.05 -4.07 12.96
N PHE A 23 0.37 -5.13 13.36
CA PHE A 23 -1.07 -5.17 13.47
C PHE A 23 -1.47 -5.45 14.91
N ARG A 24 -2.48 -4.75 15.40
CA ARG A 24 -3.00 -5.03 16.74
C ARG A 24 -4.50 -4.80 16.75
N GLY A 25 -5.25 -5.89 16.75
CA GLY A 25 -6.69 -5.87 16.86
C GLY A 25 -7.46 -5.52 15.59
N ALA A 26 -6.78 -5.21 14.50
CA ALA A 26 -7.45 -4.87 13.24
C ALA A 26 -7.81 -6.13 12.45
N ASN A 27 -9.02 -6.16 11.89
CA ASN A 27 -9.43 -7.21 10.96
C ASN A 27 -9.08 -6.83 9.52
N ALA A 28 -9.37 -7.73 8.58
CA ALA A 28 -9.01 -7.52 7.17
C ALA A 28 -9.68 -6.27 6.57
N ALA A 29 -10.96 -6.05 6.87
CA ALA A 29 -11.67 -4.89 6.35
C ALA A 29 -11.09 -3.58 6.89
N GLU A 30 -10.80 -3.54 8.17
CA GLU A 30 -10.20 -2.38 8.81
C GLU A 30 -8.78 -2.10 8.27
N THR A 31 -8.01 -3.15 8.08
CA THR A 31 -6.67 -3.04 7.51
C THR A 31 -6.73 -2.50 6.09
N GLY A 32 -7.66 -3.00 5.27
CA GLY A 32 -7.85 -2.50 3.92
C GLY A 32 -8.24 -1.03 3.89
N ALA A 33 -9.16 -0.62 4.76
CA ALA A 33 -9.57 0.78 4.86
C ALA A 33 -8.40 1.68 5.27
N ALA A 34 -7.60 1.24 6.23
CA ALA A 34 -6.43 1.99 6.67
C ALA A 34 -5.40 2.14 5.55
N LEU A 35 -5.16 1.09 4.78
CA LEU A 35 -4.25 1.13 3.64
C LEU A 35 -4.75 2.10 2.56
N CYS A 36 -6.05 2.06 2.27
CA CYS A 36 -6.64 2.99 1.30
C CYS A 36 -6.47 4.44 1.74
N THR A 37 -6.71 4.72 3.01
CA THR A 37 -6.53 6.06 3.58
C THR A 37 -5.07 6.50 3.49
N LEU A 38 -4.14 5.59 3.80
CA LEU A 38 -2.71 5.87 3.74
C LEU A 38 -2.28 6.21 2.31
N VAL A 39 -2.68 5.40 1.33
CA VAL A 39 -2.34 5.64 -0.08
C VAL A 39 -2.94 6.96 -0.55
N SER A 40 -4.18 7.25 -0.18
CA SER A 40 -4.83 8.50 -0.54
C SER A 40 -4.08 9.71 0.01
N ASN A 41 -3.69 9.65 1.28
CA ASN A 41 -2.94 10.72 1.91
C ASN A 41 -1.57 10.94 1.26
N VAL A 42 -0.89 9.85 0.89
CA VAL A 42 0.39 9.93 0.20
C VAL A 42 0.20 10.59 -1.17
N ALA A 43 -0.84 10.19 -1.91
CA ALA A 43 -1.12 10.78 -3.23
C ALA A 43 -1.38 12.27 -3.12
N GLU A 44 -2.18 12.70 -2.14
CA GLU A 44 -2.46 14.12 -1.91
C GLU A 44 -1.19 14.91 -1.56
N HIS A 45 -0.28 14.28 -0.85
CA HIS A 45 0.96 14.93 -0.44
C HIS A 45 1.92 15.10 -1.62
N ILE A 46 1.98 14.12 -2.52
CA ILE A 46 2.91 14.12 -3.65
C ILE A 46 2.39 14.96 -4.81
N PHE A 47 1.08 14.88 -5.09
CA PHE A 47 0.48 15.49 -6.27
C PHE A 47 -0.55 16.54 -5.87
N PRO A 48 -0.43 17.78 -6.37
CA PRO A 48 -1.42 18.83 -6.10
C PRO A 48 -2.68 18.68 -6.93
N ASP A 49 -2.63 17.92 -8.02
CA ASP A 49 -3.71 17.76 -8.99
C ASP A 49 -4.46 16.46 -8.75
N THR A 50 -5.80 16.56 -8.68
CA THR A 50 -6.68 15.42 -8.45
C THR A 50 -6.53 14.33 -9.51
N GLU A 51 -6.38 14.71 -10.76
CA GLU A 51 -6.21 13.73 -11.84
C GLU A 51 -4.91 12.95 -11.69
N ALA A 52 -3.82 13.62 -11.32
CA ALA A 52 -2.54 12.98 -11.08
C ALA A 52 -2.63 12.03 -9.87
N GLN A 53 -3.37 12.42 -8.84
CA GLN A 53 -3.62 11.58 -7.66
C GLN A 53 -4.34 10.29 -8.06
N LYS A 54 -5.39 10.40 -8.87
CA LYS A 54 -6.16 9.25 -9.34
C LYS A 54 -5.30 8.31 -10.19
N GLN A 55 -4.48 8.86 -11.05
CA GLN A 55 -3.59 8.07 -11.90
C GLN A 55 -2.59 7.28 -11.06
N PHE A 56 -2.02 7.92 -10.06
CA PHE A 56 -1.08 7.29 -9.13
C PHE A 56 -1.75 6.10 -8.40
N ILE A 57 -2.96 6.31 -7.89
CA ILE A 57 -3.71 5.26 -7.18
C ILE A 57 -4.03 4.10 -8.13
N TYR A 58 -4.43 4.41 -9.36
CA TYR A 58 -4.72 3.40 -10.37
C TYR A 58 -3.47 2.57 -10.68
N ASP A 59 -2.33 3.22 -10.86
CA ASP A 59 -1.07 2.55 -11.18
C ASP A 59 -0.63 1.61 -10.07
N ILE A 60 -0.76 2.03 -8.81
CA ILE A 60 -0.46 1.20 -7.65
C ILE A 60 -1.39 -0.02 -7.60
N SER A 61 -2.68 0.19 -7.80
CA SER A 61 -3.67 -0.87 -7.78
C SER A 61 -3.37 -1.92 -8.85
N ARG A 62 -3.00 -1.46 -10.04
CA ARG A 62 -2.64 -2.34 -11.15
C ARG A 62 -1.37 -3.14 -10.84
N ALA A 63 -0.35 -2.49 -10.30
CA ALA A 63 0.90 -3.14 -9.94
C ALA A 63 0.68 -4.22 -8.88
N LEU A 64 -0.17 -3.95 -7.90
CA LEU A 64 -0.51 -4.92 -6.86
C LEU A 64 -1.20 -6.16 -7.44
N ARG A 65 -2.10 -5.98 -8.39
CA ARG A 65 -2.77 -7.11 -9.05
C ARG A 65 -1.79 -7.95 -9.82
N GLU A 66 -0.86 -7.34 -10.55
CA GLU A 66 0.15 -8.06 -11.32
C GLU A 66 1.04 -8.91 -10.41
N VAL A 67 1.45 -8.38 -9.26
CA VAL A 67 2.24 -9.12 -8.29
C VAL A 67 1.49 -10.34 -7.77
N GLN A 68 0.21 -10.20 -7.45
CA GLN A 68 -0.60 -11.31 -6.96
C GLN A 68 -0.87 -12.36 -8.04
N ASP A 69 -1.06 -11.93 -9.28
CA ASP A 69 -1.25 -12.84 -10.39
C ASP A 69 0.01 -13.70 -10.62
N GLU A 70 1.19 -13.09 -10.54
CA GLU A 70 2.47 -13.81 -10.65
C GLU A 70 2.63 -14.85 -9.54
N LYS A 71 2.25 -14.50 -8.31
CA LYS A 71 2.31 -15.43 -7.18
C LYS A 71 1.35 -16.60 -7.37
N GLY A 72 0.18 -16.34 -7.91
CA GLY A 72 -0.79 -17.38 -8.23
C GLY A 72 -0.27 -18.35 -9.27
N ASP A 73 0.38 -17.85 -10.31
CA ASP A 73 0.98 -18.67 -11.36
C ASP A 73 2.08 -19.57 -10.81
N VAL A 74 2.90 -19.04 -9.91
CA VAL A 74 3.99 -19.81 -9.30
C VAL A 74 3.46 -20.91 -8.39
N GLU A 75 2.37 -20.68 -7.70
CA GLU A 75 1.75 -21.65 -6.80
C GLU A 75 0.96 -22.73 -7.55
N ALA A 76 0.53 -22.43 -8.71
CA ALA A 76 -0.22 -23.39 -9.54
C ALA A 76 0.72 -24.40 -10.17
#